data_40c4ec946ca6413806b0fdb3ed4dbdf9
#
_entry.id   40c4ec946ca6413806b0fdb3ed4dbdf9
#
_cell.length_a   1.000
_cell.length_b   1.000
_cell.length_c   1.000
_cell.angle_alpha   90.00
_cell.angle_beta   90.00
_cell.angle_gamma   90.00
#
_symmetry.space_group_name_H-M   'P 1'
#
loop_
_entity.id
_entity.type
_entity.pdbx_description
1 polymer ?
#
loop_
_entity_poly.entity_id
_entity_poly.type
_entity_poly.pdbx_seq_one_letter_code
_entity_poly.pdbx_strand_id
1 'polypeptide(L)'
;MLKMRFGSFVWPNNPRTYTLSCKRQTAVHKIPMGGFAVQDLGRTATVMQGEGEFFGAGAYDTFQELLSVFQKGGQQMLVHPVWQTASAYFTELTLTQEPRDDYVAYRFTFCEAPGAAGSGAADDSLSQAIGKRFCEVGAGQTLWEICTAYRLSM
;
A
#
# COMPACT_ATOMS: atom_id res chain seq x y z
N MET A 1 -22.27 12.55 -3.16
CA MET A 1 -20.84 12.27 -2.93
C MET A 1 -20.69 10.80 -2.58
N LEU A 2 -19.72 10.08 -3.15
CA LEU A 2 -19.48 8.69 -2.84
C LEU A 2 -19.09 8.54 -1.36
N LYS A 3 -19.68 7.56 -0.67
CA LYS A 3 -19.31 7.28 0.73
C LYS A 3 -18.05 6.42 0.77
N MET A 4 -17.19 6.71 1.72
CA MET A 4 -16.03 5.87 2.01
C MET A 4 -16.50 4.50 2.48
N ARG A 5 -15.82 3.45 2.04
CA ARG A 5 -16.12 2.06 2.39
C ARG A 5 -14.82 1.26 2.53
N PHE A 6 -14.77 0.41 3.53
CA PHE A 6 -13.71 -0.58 3.71
C PHE A 6 -14.32 -1.95 3.98
N GLY A 7 -14.15 -2.85 3.03
CA GLY A 7 -14.82 -4.15 3.06
C GLY A 7 -16.34 -4.03 3.16
N SER A 8 -16.89 -4.51 4.24
CA SER A 8 -18.33 -4.46 4.55
C SER A 8 -18.77 -3.17 5.23
N PHE A 9 -17.86 -2.42 5.86
CA PHE A 9 -18.18 -1.20 6.57
C PHE A 9 -18.30 0.00 5.64
N VAL A 10 -19.40 0.73 5.74
CA VAL A 10 -19.67 1.95 4.99
C VAL A 10 -19.77 3.12 5.98
N TRP A 11 -18.93 4.14 5.79
CA TRP A 11 -18.99 5.32 6.63
C TRP A 11 -20.33 6.05 6.49
N PRO A 12 -21.09 6.26 7.58
CA PRO A 12 -22.33 7.06 7.51
C PRO A 12 -22.03 8.50 7.07
N ASN A 13 -20.97 9.07 7.61
CA ASN A 13 -20.42 10.38 7.22
C ASN A 13 -18.96 10.19 6.80
N ASN A 14 -18.58 10.77 5.67
CA ASN A 14 -17.21 10.71 5.21
C ASN A 14 -16.29 11.38 6.23
N PRO A 15 -15.08 10.84 6.47
CA PRO A 15 -14.09 11.46 7.34
C PRO A 15 -13.82 12.92 6.97
N ARG A 16 -13.46 13.70 7.97
CA ARG A 16 -13.25 15.15 7.82
C ARG A 16 -11.96 15.48 7.07
N THR A 17 -10.90 14.74 7.36
CA THR A 17 -9.58 14.95 6.77
C THR A 17 -9.03 13.67 6.18
N TYR A 18 -8.24 13.84 5.12
CA TYR A 18 -7.54 12.75 4.46
C TYR A 18 -6.12 13.18 4.13
N THR A 19 -5.19 12.30 4.36
CA THR A 19 -3.78 12.47 3.99
C THR A 19 -3.33 11.23 3.24
N LEU A 20 -2.83 11.43 2.02
CA LEU A 20 -2.21 10.37 1.21
C LEU A 20 -0.70 10.57 1.21
N SER A 21 0.04 9.61 1.70
CA SER A 21 1.50 9.64 1.74
C SER A 21 2.07 8.58 0.81
N CYS A 22 2.66 9.04 -0.29
CA CYS A 22 3.41 8.20 -1.24
C CYS A 22 4.90 8.51 -1.08
N LYS A 23 5.71 7.49 -0.84
CA LYS A 23 7.16 7.66 -0.65
C LYS A 23 7.92 6.74 -1.60
N ARG A 24 9.11 7.18 -2.00
CA ARG A 24 10.10 6.34 -2.68
C ARG A 24 11.26 6.10 -1.75
N GLN A 25 11.77 4.89 -1.79
CA GLN A 25 12.99 4.55 -1.06
C GLN A 25 14.18 4.85 -1.96
N THR A 26 15.13 5.62 -1.44
CA THR A 26 16.36 5.97 -2.14
C THR A 26 17.57 5.64 -1.28
N ALA A 27 18.62 5.12 -1.91
CA ALA A 27 19.92 4.96 -1.27
C ALA A 27 20.89 6.01 -1.81
N VAL A 28 21.60 6.69 -0.92
CA VAL A 28 22.61 7.69 -1.29
C VAL A 28 23.99 7.08 -1.03
N HIS A 29 24.79 6.97 -2.07
CA HIS A 29 26.14 6.46 -2.00
C HIS A 29 27.15 7.60 -2.21
N LYS A 30 28.05 7.78 -1.27
CA LYS A 30 29.13 8.74 -1.39
C LYS A 30 30.24 8.15 -2.27
N ILE A 31 30.57 8.83 -3.34
CA ILE A 31 31.66 8.45 -4.24
C ILE A 31 32.93 9.19 -3.79
N PRO A 32 34.01 8.48 -3.43
CA PRO A 32 35.27 9.11 -3.10
C PRO A 32 35.73 10.01 -4.29
N MET A 33 36.05 11.28 -4.01
CA MET A 33 36.48 12.29 -4.98
C MET A 33 35.49 12.67 -6.07
N GLY A 34 34.26 12.12 -6.08
CA GLY A 34 33.29 12.30 -7.18
C GLY A 34 31.91 12.80 -6.77
N GLY A 35 31.65 13.13 -5.50
CA GLY A 35 30.33 13.60 -5.04
C GLY A 35 29.47 12.46 -4.47
N PHE A 36 28.23 12.36 -4.92
CA PHE A 36 27.30 11.31 -4.46
C PHE A 36 26.48 10.75 -5.63
N ALA A 37 26.09 9.48 -5.54
CA ALA A 37 25.13 8.84 -6.41
C ALA A 37 23.85 8.54 -5.62
N VAL A 38 22.71 8.74 -6.27
CA VAL A 38 21.40 8.39 -5.70
C VAL A 38 20.84 7.21 -6.49
N GLN A 39 20.54 6.13 -5.79
CA GLN A 39 19.86 4.97 -6.33
C GLN A 39 18.41 4.97 -5.89
N ASP A 40 17.49 4.88 -6.81
CA ASP A 40 16.07 4.70 -6.51
C ASP A 40 15.78 3.20 -6.29
N LEU A 41 15.32 2.85 -5.09
CA LEU A 41 14.99 1.49 -4.68
C LEU A 41 13.50 1.15 -4.87
N GLY A 42 12.75 2.08 -5.47
CA GLY A 42 11.35 1.86 -5.78
C GLY A 42 10.38 2.57 -4.85
N ARG A 43 9.11 2.32 -5.07
CA ARG A 43 8.00 2.88 -4.31
C ARG A 43 7.77 2.07 -3.03
N THR A 44 7.56 2.75 -1.92
CA THR A 44 7.05 2.13 -0.71
C THR A 44 5.51 2.06 -0.76
N ALA A 45 4.91 1.26 0.11
CA ALA A 45 3.47 1.20 0.23
C ALA A 45 2.88 2.60 0.51
N THR A 46 1.76 2.89 -0.13
CA THR A 46 1.02 4.14 0.10
C THR A 46 0.33 4.06 1.46
N VAL A 47 0.50 5.09 2.26
CA VAL A 47 -0.17 5.22 3.56
C VAL A 47 -1.27 6.26 3.45
N MET A 48 -2.47 5.87 3.85
CA MET A 48 -3.67 6.71 3.84
C MET A 48 -4.11 6.92 5.28
N GLN A 49 -4.12 8.17 5.72
CA GLN A 49 -4.52 8.56 7.07
C GLN A 49 -5.68 9.53 7.02
N GLY A 50 -6.48 9.54 8.06
CA GLY A 50 -7.56 10.49 8.17
C GLY A 50 -8.13 10.58 9.57
N GLU A 51 -8.94 11.61 9.74
CA GLU A 51 -9.69 11.84 10.97
C GLU A 51 -11.16 11.93 10.62
N GLY A 52 -11.97 11.28 11.42
CA GLY A 52 -13.41 11.26 11.27
C GLY A 52 -14.13 11.45 12.58
N GLU A 53 -15.40 11.73 12.46
CA GLU A 53 -16.31 11.95 13.58
C GLU A 53 -17.60 11.20 13.31
N PHE A 54 -18.09 10.53 14.32
CA PHE A 54 -19.45 10.01 14.34
C PHE A 54 -20.27 10.86 15.29
N PHE A 55 -21.46 11.22 14.89
CA PHE A 55 -22.37 12.04 15.69
C PHE A 55 -23.82 11.56 15.56
N GLY A 56 -24.60 11.86 16.60
CA GLY A 56 -25.98 11.43 16.74
C GLY A 56 -26.13 10.19 17.61
N ALA A 57 -27.39 9.84 17.88
CA ALA A 57 -27.70 8.66 18.68
C ALA A 57 -27.11 7.40 18.00
N GLY A 58 -26.28 6.64 18.74
CA GLY A 58 -25.59 5.46 18.22
C GLY A 58 -24.22 5.75 17.59
N ALA A 59 -23.64 6.93 17.81
CA ALA A 59 -22.29 7.25 17.34
C ALA A 59 -21.23 6.25 17.87
N TYR A 60 -21.38 5.88 19.14
CA TYR A 60 -20.51 4.89 19.78
C TYR A 60 -20.72 3.47 19.22
N ASP A 61 -21.94 3.08 18.93
CA ASP A 61 -22.23 1.78 18.30
C ASP A 61 -21.60 1.68 16.91
N THR A 62 -21.68 2.75 16.13
CA THR A 62 -21.01 2.84 14.83
C THR A 62 -19.48 2.72 14.95
N PHE A 63 -18.90 3.31 15.99
CA PHE A 63 -17.47 3.16 16.26
C PHE A 63 -17.13 1.72 16.68
N GLN A 64 -17.98 1.05 17.45
CA GLN A 64 -17.82 -0.36 17.80
C GLN A 64 -17.84 -1.27 16.56
N GLU A 65 -18.72 -0.99 15.59
CA GLU A 65 -18.74 -1.69 14.31
C GLU A 65 -17.43 -1.49 13.56
N LEU A 66 -16.92 -0.24 13.49
CA LEU A 66 -15.62 0.05 12.87
C LEU A 66 -14.48 -0.67 13.59
N LEU A 67 -14.49 -0.71 14.90
CA LEU A 67 -13.51 -1.42 15.72
C LEU A 67 -13.56 -2.93 15.46
N SER A 68 -14.75 -3.51 15.29
CA SER A 68 -14.90 -4.93 14.95
C SER A 68 -14.29 -5.27 13.60
N VAL A 69 -14.45 -4.38 12.61
CA VAL A 69 -13.82 -4.52 11.29
C VAL A 69 -12.30 -4.41 11.38
N PHE A 70 -11.79 -3.50 12.20
CA PHE A 70 -10.35 -3.39 12.48
C PHE A 70 -9.80 -4.66 13.13
N GLN A 71 -10.47 -5.20 14.14
CA GLN A 71 -10.06 -6.43 14.84
C GLN A 71 -10.11 -7.67 13.95
N LYS A 72 -11.05 -7.73 13.03
CA LYS A 72 -11.15 -8.81 12.05
C LYS A 72 -9.93 -8.88 11.14
N GLY A 73 -9.30 -7.74 10.89
CA GLY A 73 -8.07 -7.62 10.11
C GLY A 73 -8.20 -8.07 8.66
N GLY A 74 -7.05 -8.31 8.05
CA GLY A 74 -6.95 -8.79 6.68
C GLY A 74 -6.98 -7.68 5.63
N GLN A 75 -6.63 -8.08 4.41
CA GLN A 75 -6.66 -7.23 3.24
C GLN A 75 -8.11 -7.09 2.75
N GLN A 76 -8.57 -5.86 2.61
CA GLN A 76 -9.90 -5.55 2.10
C GLN A 76 -9.86 -4.37 1.13
N MET A 77 -10.93 -4.25 0.35
CA MET A 77 -11.08 -3.15 -0.60
C MET A 77 -11.44 -1.85 0.12
N LEU A 78 -10.58 -0.85 -0.02
CA LEU A 78 -10.85 0.51 0.41
C LEU A 78 -11.36 1.33 -0.78
N VAL A 79 -12.58 1.82 -0.68
CA VAL A 79 -13.17 2.75 -1.63
C VAL A 79 -13.19 4.13 -1.01
N HIS A 80 -12.45 5.04 -1.61
CA HIS A 80 -12.36 6.41 -1.13
C HIS A 80 -13.18 7.37 -2.01
N PRO A 81 -13.85 8.38 -1.45
CA PRO A 81 -14.69 9.28 -2.23
C PRO A 81 -13.92 10.16 -3.25
N VAL A 82 -12.63 10.36 -3.05
CA VAL A 82 -11.77 11.23 -3.88
C VAL A 82 -10.67 10.45 -4.59
N TRP A 83 -10.14 9.39 -3.95
CA TRP A 83 -9.03 8.60 -4.50
C TRP A 83 -9.52 7.36 -5.22
N GLN A 84 -8.59 6.73 -5.92
CA GLN A 84 -8.84 5.44 -6.54
C GLN A 84 -9.07 4.36 -5.47
N THR A 85 -9.92 3.42 -5.81
CA THR A 85 -10.12 2.20 -5.02
C THR A 85 -8.81 1.41 -4.94
N ALA A 86 -8.43 1.00 -3.75
CA ALA A 86 -7.21 0.22 -3.52
C ALA A 86 -7.48 -0.90 -2.52
N SER A 87 -6.78 -2.01 -2.65
CA SER A 87 -6.71 -2.99 -1.58
C SER A 87 -5.79 -2.49 -0.48
N ALA A 88 -6.23 -2.55 0.75
CA ALA A 88 -5.49 -2.01 1.87
C ALA A 88 -5.65 -2.87 3.13
N TYR A 89 -4.71 -2.69 4.04
CA TYR A 89 -4.79 -3.17 5.40
C TYR A 89 -5.16 -2.00 6.32
N PHE A 90 -6.07 -2.25 7.24
CA PHE A 90 -6.39 -1.31 8.29
C PHE A 90 -5.34 -1.46 9.40
N THR A 91 -4.38 -0.54 9.47
CA THR A 91 -3.18 -0.70 10.32
C THR A 91 -3.31 -0.02 11.68
N GLU A 92 -4.11 1.04 11.78
CA GLU A 92 -4.25 1.78 13.03
C GLU A 92 -5.65 2.40 13.14
N LEU A 93 -6.21 2.31 14.32
CA LEU A 93 -7.45 2.99 14.71
C LEU A 93 -7.27 3.57 16.11
N THR A 94 -7.33 4.88 16.22
CA THR A 94 -7.15 5.60 17.48
C THR A 94 -8.37 6.42 17.81
N LEU A 95 -8.85 6.29 19.03
CA LEU A 95 -9.86 7.17 19.60
C LEU A 95 -9.17 8.48 20.03
N THR A 96 -9.59 9.61 19.48
CA THR A 96 -8.94 10.89 19.76
C THR A 96 -9.59 11.70 20.87
N GLN A 97 -10.80 11.32 21.25
CA GLN A 97 -11.55 11.97 22.29
C GLN A 97 -12.37 10.95 23.09
N GLU A 98 -12.64 11.23 24.35
CA GLU A 98 -13.55 10.40 25.16
C GLU A 98 -14.88 10.21 24.44
N PRO A 99 -15.30 8.95 24.26
CA PRO A 99 -16.55 8.66 23.57
C PRO A 99 -17.74 9.13 24.41
N ARG A 100 -18.69 9.72 23.71
CA ARG A 100 -20.03 10.03 24.26
C ARG A 100 -21.04 9.21 23.47
N ASP A 101 -22.22 9.06 24.01
CA ASP A 101 -23.29 8.33 23.30
C ASP A 101 -23.64 8.97 21.96
N ASP A 102 -23.46 10.29 21.87
CA ASP A 102 -23.82 11.13 20.74
C ASP A 102 -22.63 11.63 19.90
N TYR A 103 -21.38 11.38 20.32
CA TYR A 103 -20.19 11.89 19.63
C TYR A 103 -18.95 11.04 19.87
N VAL A 104 -18.26 10.69 18.79
CA VAL A 104 -16.98 9.98 18.81
C VAL A 104 -16.05 10.56 17.74
N ALA A 105 -14.87 11.01 18.15
CA ALA A 105 -13.80 11.42 17.22
C ALA A 105 -12.71 10.34 17.18
N TYR A 106 -12.29 10.01 15.96
CA TYR A 106 -11.31 8.94 15.74
C TYR A 106 -10.33 9.30 14.61
N ARG A 107 -9.17 8.67 14.66
CA ARG A 107 -8.15 8.70 13.62
C ARG A 107 -7.93 7.29 13.11
N PHE A 108 -7.69 7.16 11.81
CA PHE A 108 -7.43 5.88 11.17
C PHE A 108 -6.23 5.96 10.23
N THR A 109 -5.59 4.80 10.05
CA THR A 109 -4.49 4.63 9.09
C THR A 109 -4.70 3.34 8.30
N PHE A 110 -4.63 3.46 6.99
CA PHE A 110 -4.59 2.34 6.06
C PHE A 110 -3.23 2.28 5.37
N CYS A 111 -2.76 1.08 5.11
CA CYS A 111 -1.57 0.82 4.31
C CYS A 111 -1.97 0.04 3.05
N GLU A 112 -1.57 0.53 1.89
CA GLU A 112 -1.81 -0.14 0.61
C GLU A 112 -1.21 -1.55 0.63
N ALA A 113 -1.98 -2.54 0.16
CA ALA A 113 -1.51 -3.90 0.04
C ALA A 113 -0.60 -4.06 -1.19
N PRO A 114 0.44 -4.89 -1.13
CA PRO A 114 1.28 -5.21 -2.28
C PRO A 114 0.43 -5.80 -3.42
N GLY A 115 0.61 -5.29 -4.63
CA GLY A 115 -0.10 -5.78 -5.82
C GLY A 115 -1.50 -5.21 -6.06
N ALA A 116 -1.97 -4.26 -5.23
CA ALA A 116 -3.33 -3.73 -5.35
C ALA A 116 -3.47 -2.45 -6.18
N ALA A 117 -2.44 -1.67 -6.29
CA ALA A 117 -2.42 -0.52 -7.20
C ALA A 117 -1.59 -0.92 -8.42
N GLY A 118 -2.31 -1.30 -9.46
CA GLY A 118 -1.69 -1.61 -10.73
C GLY A 118 -0.44 -2.45 -10.55
N SER A 119 -0.50 -3.71 -10.86
CA SER A 119 0.64 -4.35 -11.48
C SER A 119 1.00 -3.45 -12.68
N GLY A 120 1.55 -2.29 -12.39
CA GLY A 120 2.47 -1.69 -13.32
C GLY A 120 3.44 -2.83 -13.50
N ALA A 121 3.33 -3.47 -14.61
CA ALA A 121 4.29 -4.40 -15.14
C ALA A 121 5.65 -3.66 -15.13
N ALA A 122 6.21 -3.53 -13.93
CA ALA A 122 7.47 -2.84 -13.75
C ALA A 122 8.63 -3.75 -14.05
N ASP A 123 8.36 -5.04 -14.24
CA ASP A 123 9.48 -5.94 -14.47
C ASP A 123 9.56 -6.56 -15.86
N ASP A 124 8.45 -6.71 -16.55
CA ASP A 124 8.52 -7.31 -17.88
C ASP A 124 9.00 -6.31 -18.95
N SER A 125 8.72 -5.03 -18.77
CA SER A 125 9.18 -3.98 -19.69
C SER A 125 10.66 -3.65 -19.50
N LEU A 126 11.20 -3.74 -18.29
CA LEU A 126 12.63 -3.55 -18.03
C LEU A 126 13.44 -4.76 -18.55
N SER A 127 12.93 -5.95 -18.42
CA SER A 127 13.54 -7.16 -18.97
C SER A 127 13.54 -7.14 -20.50
N GLN A 128 12.50 -6.60 -21.13
CA GLN A 128 12.43 -6.42 -22.58
C GLN A 128 13.29 -5.24 -23.07
N ALA A 129 13.35 -4.14 -22.32
CA ALA A 129 14.14 -2.95 -22.70
C ALA A 129 15.65 -3.18 -22.57
N ILE A 130 16.10 -4.07 -21.69
CA ILE A 130 17.53 -4.36 -21.47
C ILE A 130 17.98 -5.58 -22.29
N GLY A 131 17.07 -6.31 -22.94
CA GLY A 131 17.41 -7.51 -23.72
C GLY A 131 18.03 -8.65 -22.91
N LYS A 132 17.91 -8.60 -21.57
CA LYS A 132 18.45 -9.62 -20.67
C LYS A 132 17.37 -10.66 -20.37
N ARG A 133 17.62 -11.88 -20.78
CA ARG A 133 16.81 -13.03 -20.38
C ARG A 133 17.42 -13.62 -19.12
N PHE A 134 16.60 -13.80 -18.09
CA PHE A 134 16.98 -14.57 -16.91
C PHE A 134 16.62 -16.04 -17.15
N CYS A 135 17.54 -16.93 -16.83
CA CYS A 135 17.25 -18.35 -16.80
C CYS A 135 17.37 -18.86 -15.36
N GLU A 136 16.45 -19.69 -14.95
CA GLU A 136 16.52 -20.37 -13.67
C GLU A 136 17.51 -21.54 -13.78
N VAL A 137 18.54 -21.52 -12.95
CA VAL A 137 19.60 -22.52 -12.96
C VAL A 137 19.21 -23.66 -12.05
N GLY A 138 18.94 -24.82 -12.61
CA GLY A 138 18.71 -26.04 -11.84
C GLY A 138 19.97 -26.57 -11.15
N ALA A 139 19.79 -27.23 -10.03
CA ALA A 139 20.90 -27.85 -9.29
C ALA A 139 21.66 -28.85 -10.19
N GLY A 140 22.96 -28.62 -10.41
CA GLY A 140 23.82 -29.46 -11.23
C GLY A 140 24.04 -29.01 -12.67
N GLN A 141 23.40 -27.91 -13.10
CA GLN A 141 23.65 -27.36 -14.45
C GLN A 141 24.96 -26.57 -14.46
N THR A 142 25.74 -26.77 -15.51
CA THR A 142 26.97 -26.02 -15.75
C THR A 142 26.71 -24.80 -16.64
N LEU A 143 27.55 -23.78 -16.52
CA LEU A 143 27.48 -22.57 -17.35
C LEU A 143 27.54 -22.89 -18.85
N TRP A 144 28.28 -23.89 -19.23
CA TRP A 144 28.40 -24.38 -20.61
C TRP A 144 27.06 -24.90 -21.17
N GLU A 145 26.34 -25.70 -20.39
CA GLU A 145 25.03 -26.24 -20.78
C GLU A 145 24.00 -25.13 -20.97
N ILE A 146 24.02 -24.12 -20.09
CA ILE A 146 23.15 -22.95 -20.19
C ILE A 146 23.45 -22.12 -21.42
N CYS A 147 24.72 -21.83 -21.70
CA CYS A 147 25.15 -21.10 -22.91
C CYS A 147 24.75 -21.86 -24.17
N THR A 148 24.89 -23.17 -24.20
CA THR A 148 24.55 -24.03 -25.36
C THR A 148 23.03 -24.05 -25.60
N ALA A 149 22.23 -24.15 -24.51
CA ALA A 149 20.77 -24.18 -24.60
C ALA A 149 20.17 -22.87 -25.11
N TYR A 150 20.79 -21.73 -24.77
CA TYR A 150 20.34 -20.41 -25.18
C TYR A 150 21.08 -19.81 -26.35
N ARG A 151 21.98 -20.58 -27.01
CA ARG A 151 22.82 -20.13 -28.14
C ARG A 151 23.57 -18.83 -27.86
N LEU A 152 24.07 -18.67 -26.66
CA LEU A 152 24.89 -17.54 -26.27
C LEU A 152 26.36 -17.86 -26.63
N SER A 153 27.04 -16.98 -27.36
CA SER A 153 28.50 -17.05 -27.54
C SER A 153 29.18 -16.57 -26.29
N MET A 154 30.17 -17.31 -25.82
CA MET A 154 31.09 -16.83 -24.79
C MET A 154 32.04 -15.80 -25.34
#